data_8cdcf685bd2986b7c7dbfdf1ffd5dadf
#
_entry.id   8cdcf685bd2986b7c7dbfdf1ffd5dadf
#
_cell.length_a   1.000
_cell.length_b   1.000
_cell.length_c   1.000
_cell.angle_alpha   90.00
_cell.angle_beta   90.00
_cell.angle_gamma   90.00
#
_symmetry.space_group_name_H-M   'P 1'
#
loop_
_entity.id
_entity.type
_entity.pdbx_description
1 polymer ?
#
loop_
_entity_poly.entity_id
_entity_poly.type
_entity_poly.pdbx_seq_one_letter_code
_entity_poly.pdbx_strand_id
1 'polypeptide(L)'
;MHIGLIIYGRLSNLTGGWLYDRLLVDFLRERGHTVEVIALKQQRYYRNLADNFSRRLYRRLVGHSCDVLLQDGLVHPSLAGLNRRIKRRHRHPLITIVHQVLCRQPLNRFQQLFYQAVEQQYFRSVDGFIFNSDTTRVNVESLVGRPRPAVVAAPGGDRLGCLAADAPIDARSRRNGPLALISVGNLTPNKGVLPLIAALARLPRENWRLALIGSLTMDRAYARRVKALIARRGLEDRIDMPGPLDGEKLAARLKDSHVFVLPFSSEGFGIACLEAMAWGLPVVGSSHGALKEFVSDGTNGVLIPPGDLDAFVQQVRGLHDDRRRLTVYGQQALKTFHSRPTWQAGFQKIHEFLLSLIK
;
A
#
# COMPACT_ATOMS: atom_id res chain seq x y z
N MET A 1 28.04 3.56 0.26
CA MET A 1 27.63 2.31 0.96
C MET A 1 27.34 1.23 -0.07
N HIS A 2 27.66 -0.01 0.28
CA HIS A 2 27.18 -1.19 -0.40
C HIS A 2 25.99 -1.76 0.39
N ILE A 3 24.81 -1.79 -0.22
CA ILE A 3 23.55 -2.14 0.42
C ILE A 3 23.00 -3.42 -0.20
N GLY A 4 22.76 -4.45 0.60
CA GLY A 4 22.01 -5.63 0.17
C GLY A 4 20.51 -5.43 0.46
N LEU A 5 19.61 -5.64 -0.51
CA LEU A 5 18.18 -5.60 -0.30
C LEU A 5 17.55 -6.97 -0.58
N ILE A 6 16.98 -7.59 0.45
CA ILE A 6 16.29 -8.88 0.34
C ILE A 6 14.80 -8.66 0.11
N ILE A 7 14.27 -9.21 -0.99
CA ILE A 7 12.84 -9.15 -1.34
C ILE A 7 12.34 -10.51 -1.81
N TYR A 8 11.02 -10.69 -1.82
CA TYR A 8 10.41 -11.77 -2.61
C TYR A 8 10.18 -11.32 -4.06
N GLY A 9 10.45 -12.22 -5.01
CA GLY A 9 10.17 -11.98 -6.42
C GLY A 9 11.06 -10.93 -7.07
N ARG A 10 10.47 -9.93 -7.73
CA ARG A 10 11.17 -8.91 -8.50
C ARG A 10 10.63 -7.52 -8.20
N LEU A 11 11.49 -6.51 -8.20
CA LEU A 11 11.09 -5.10 -8.02
C LEU A 11 10.12 -4.58 -9.10
N SER A 12 10.08 -5.25 -10.27
CA SER A 12 9.13 -4.92 -11.36
C SER A 12 7.68 -5.32 -11.08
N ASN A 13 7.41 -6.02 -9.98
CA ASN A 13 6.05 -6.37 -9.59
C ASN A 13 5.23 -5.11 -9.22
N LEU A 14 3.93 -5.16 -9.48
CA LEU A 14 3.04 -3.99 -9.34
C LEU A 14 2.24 -4.05 -8.04
N THR A 15 2.90 -3.81 -6.89
CA THR A 15 2.20 -3.51 -5.62
C THR A 15 2.83 -2.31 -4.94
N GLY A 16 2.14 -1.73 -3.96
CA GLY A 16 2.62 -0.56 -3.23
C GLY A 16 3.96 -0.80 -2.52
N GLY A 17 4.18 -1.98 -1.92
CA GLY A 17 5.46 -2.32 -1.27
C GLY A 17 6.61 -2.40 -2.27
N TRP A 18 6.46 -3.16 -3.37
CA TRP A 18 7.50 -3.21 -4.41
C TRP A 18 7.72 -1.88 -5.13
N LEU A 19 6.68 -1.05 -5.26
CA LEU A 19 6.85 0.32 -5.76
C LEU A 19 7.76 1.14 -4.83
N TYR A 20 7.49 1.08 -3.52
CA TYR A 20 8.30 1.75 -2.51
C TYR A 20 9.76 1.29 -2.57
N ASP A 21 9.99 -0.03 -2.54
CA ASP A 21 11.33 -0.61 -2.57
C ASP A 21 12.09 -0.25 -3.84
N ARG A 22 11.41 -0.26 -5.01
CA ARG A 22 12.01 0.13 -6.29
C ARG A 22 12.44 1.59 -6.28
N LEU A 23 11.55 2.50 -5.88
CA LEU A 23 11.86 3.92 -5.83
C LEU A 23 12.95 4.23 -4.81
N LEU A 24 12.99 3.51 -3.69
CA LEU A 24 14.08 3.63 -2.72
C LEU A 24 15.42 3.16 -3.31
N VAL A 25 15.44 2.04 -4.04
CA VAL A 25 16.64 1.54 -4.72
C VAL A 25 17.16 2.56 -5.74
N ASP A 26 16.25 3.12 -6.55
CA ASP A 26 16.61 4.13 -7.55
C ASP A 26 17.18 5.38 -6.86
N PHE A 27 16.53 5.90 -5.83
CA PHE A 27 17.00 7.04 -5.03
C PHE A 27 18.39 6.80 -4.41
N LEU A 28 18.64 5.61 -3.84
CA LEU A 28 19.93 5.30 -3.23
C LEU A 28 21.05 5.19 -4.29
N ARG A 29 20.75 4.63 -5.46
CA ARG A 29 21.69 4.55 -6.58
C ARG A 29 22.04 5.94 -7.15
N GLU A 30 21.07 6.83 -7.28
CA GLU A 30 21.27 8.23 -7.68
C GLU A 30 22.18 9.00 -6.71
N ARG A 31 22.22 8.57 -5.43
CA ARG A 31 23.13 9.09 -4.39
C ARG A 31 24.51 8.44 -4.38
N GLY A 32 24.83 7.62 -5.38
CA GLY A 32 26.14 6.98 -5.51
C GLY A 32 26.32 5.72 -4.66
N HIS A 33 25.23 5.12 -4.15
CA HIS A 33 25.31 3.86 -3.40
C HIS A 33 25.16 2.67 -4.32
N THR A 34 25.88 1.58 -4.03
CA THR A 34 25.67 0.30 -4.69
C THR A 34 24.56 -0.45 -3.99
N VAL A 35 23.46 -0.76 -4.70
CA VAL A 35 22.36 -1.54 -4.16
C VAL A 35 22.23 -2.84 -4.93
N GLU A 36 22.48 -3.96 -4.23
CA GLU A 36 22.29 -5.31 -4.77
C GLU A 36 20.98 -5.91 -4.28
N VAL A 37 20.12 -6.32 -5.22
CA VAL A 37 18.82 -6.92 -4.90
C VAL A 37 18.94 -8.43 -4.81
N ILE A 38 18.70 -8.96 -3.62
CA ILE A 38 18.74 -10.39 -3.30
C ILE A 38 17.31 -10.95 -3.34
N ALA A 39 16.92 -11.41 -4.55
CA ALA A 39 15.60 -11.97 -4.74
C ALA A 39 15.47 -13.38 -4.14
N LEU A 40 14.47 -13.56 -3.28
CA LEU A 40 14.02 -14.86 -2.79
C LEU A 40 12.84 -15.36 -3.62
N LYS A 41 12.66 -16.68 -3.67
CA LYS A 41 11.52 -17.28 -4.36
C LYS A 41 10.24 -17.02 -3.56
N GLN A 42 9.27 -16.35 -4.18
CA GLN A 42 7.96 -16.18 -3.58
C GLN A 42 7.17 -17.50 -3.66
N GLN A 43 6.77 -18.02 -2.52
CA GLN A 43 5.99 -19.24 -2.39
C GLN A 43 4.81 -19.01 -1.42
N ARG A 44 4.04 -20.07 -1.11
CA ARG A 44 3.03 -20.00 -0.05
C ARG A 44 3.72 -19.79 1.30
N TYR A 45 3.11 -19.01 2.18
CA TYR A 45 3.66 -18.62 3.49
C TYR A 45 4.37 -19.75 4.24
N TYR A 46 3.70 -20.89 4.40
CA TYR A 46 4.25 -22.05 5.13
C TYR A 46 5.47 -22.69 4.45
N ARG A 47 5.57 -22.62 3.12
CA ARG A 47 6.76 -23.10 2.41
C ARG A 47 7.95 -22.19 2.61
N ASN A 48 7.72 -20.88 2.71
CA ASN A 48 8.78 -19.92 2.99
C ASN A 48 9.40 -20.11 4.38
N LEU A 49 8.67 -20.66 5.36
CA LEU A 49 9.23 -21.01 6.67
C LEU A 49 10.37 -22.04 6.58
N ALA A 50 10.35 -22.92 5.60
CA ALA A 50 11.41 -23.91 5.39
C ALA A 50 12.76 -23.27 5.01
N ASP A 51 12.76 -22.06 4.48
CA ASP A 51 13.99 -21.31 4.14
C ASP A 51 14.87 -21.06 5.37
N ASN A 52 14.30 -20.99 6.58
CA ASN A 52 15.05 -20.85 7.83
C ASN A 52 16.03 -22.01 8.08
N PHE A 53 15.81 -23.16 7.47
CA PHE A 53 16.68 -24.34 7.57
C PHE A 53 17.59 -24.49 6.35
N SER A 54 17.47 -23.64 5.33
CA SER A 54 18.23 -23.72 4.09
C SER A 54 19.71 -23.36 4.30
N ARG A 55 20.61 -24.35 4.21
CA ARG A 55 22.05 -24.12 4.24
C ARG A 55 22.52 -23.30 3.02
N ARG A 56 21.86 -23.46 1.87
CA ARG A 56 22.19 -22.72 0.64
C ARG A 56 21.88 -21.22 0.81
N LEU A 57 20.68 -20.90 1.32
CA LEU A 57 20.27 -19.51 1.56
C LEU A 57 21.17 -18.88 2.62
N TYR A 58 21.45 -19.59 3.72
CA TYR A 58 22.35 -19.13 4.77
C TYR A 58 23.73 -18.76 4.19
N ARG A 59 24.37 -19.67 3.42
CA ARG A 59 25.69 -19.41 2.82
C ARG A 59 25.66 -18.19 1.87
N ARG A 60 24.60 -18.06 1.07
CA ARG A 60 24.42 -16.93 0.16
C ARG A 60 24.35 -15.61 0.93
N LEU A 61 23.56 -15.54 2.01
CA LEU A 61 23.39 -14.31 2.78
C LEU A 61 24.62 -13.98 3.65
N VAL A 62 25.29 -15.00 4.20
CA VAL A 62 26.53 -14.83 4.98
C VAL A 62 27.73 -14.47 4.08
N GLY A 63 27.80 -14.98 2.87
CA GLY A 63 28.86 -14.65 1.91
C GLY A 63 28.69 -13.29 1.22
N HIS A 64 27.57 -12.59 1.47
CA HIS A 64 27.31 -11.31 0.85
C HIS A 64 27.99 -10.18 1.63
N SER A 65 28.93 -9.46 0.97
CA SER A 65 29.61 -8.31 1.54
C SER A 65 28.77 -7.06 1.33
N CYS A 66 28.29 -6.45 2.41
CA CYS A 66 27.57 -5.19 2.38
C CYS A 66 27.80 -4.40 3.68
N ASP A 67 27.54 -3.10 3.65
CA ASP A 67 27.59 -2.24 4.84
C ASP A 67 26.32 -2.35 5.67
N VAL A 68 25.19 -2.60 5.01
CA VAL A 68 23.86 -2.79 5.62
C VAL A 68 23.04 -3.77 4.81
N LEU A 69 22.27 -4.62 5.48
CA LEU A 69 21.36 -5.58 4.86
C LEU A 69 19.91 -5.16 5.14
N LEU A 70 19.28 -4.58 4.10
CA LEU A 70 17.87 -4.24 4.12
C LEU A 70 17.02 -5.48 3.80
N GLN A 71 15.87 -5.57 4.43
CA GLN A 71 14.91 -6.65 4.24
C GLN A 71 13.52 -6.07 4.06
N ASP A 72 12.84 -6.34 2.94
CA ASP A 72 11.39 -6.13 2.85
C ASP A 72 10.71 -6.96 3.96
N GLY A 73 9.88 -6.34 4.78
CA GLY A 73 9.21 -6.99 5.88
C GLY A 73 8.40 -8.23 5.49
N LEU A 74 7.98 -8.34 4.22
CA LEU A 74 7.27 -9.52 3.71
C LEU A 74 8.13 -10.78 3.67
N VAL A 75 9.48 -10.67 3.69
CA VAL A 75 10.37 -11.85 3.72
C VAL A 75 10.48 -12.49 5.11
N HIS A 76 9.78 -11.96 6.10
CA HIS A 76 9.84 -12.44 7.49
C HIS A 76 9.66 -13.96 7.64
N PRO A 77 8.80 -14.68 6.87
CA PRO A 77 8.68 -16.13 7.04
C PRO A 77 9.98 -16.86 6.72
N SER A 78 10.74 -16.40 5.71
CA SER A 78 12.01 -17.02 5.31
C SER A 78 13.18 -16.68 6.25
N LEU A 79 13.09 -15.59 7.01
CA LEU A 79 14.24 -15.04 7.74
C LEU A 79 14.07 -15.02 9.27
N ALA A 80 12.90 -15.31 9.82
CA ALA A 80 12.61 -15.21 11.25
C ALA A 80 13.62 -15.98 12.15
N GLY A 81 14.03 -17.18 11.75
CA GLY A 81 15.06 -17.95 12.44
C GLY A 81 16.46 -17.73 11.86
N LEU A 82 16.55 -17.48 10.54
CA LEU A 82 17.81 -17.36 9.82
C LEU A 82 18.61 -16.11 10.25
N ASN A 83 17.95 -14.99 10.50
CA ASN A 83 18.58 -13.75 10.93
C ASN A 83 19.46 -13.93 12.17
N ARG A 84 19.01 -14.72 13.18
CA ARG A 84 19.82 -14.99 14.38
C ARG A 84 21.13 -15.71 14.05
N ARG A 85 21.12 -16.58 13.03
CA ARG A 85 22.31 -17.31 12.57
C ARG A 85 23.23 -16.39 11.77
N ILE A 86 22.66 -15.52 10.93
CA ILE A 86 23.40 -14.52 10.16
C ILE A 86 24.14 -13.57 11.12
N LYS A 87 23.49 -13.01 12.11
CA LYS A 87 24.08 -12.09 13.09
C LYS A 87 25.27 -12.65 13.87
N ARG A 88 25.36 -13.95 14.03
CA ARG A 88 26.54 -14.57 14.68
C ARG A 88 27.82 -14.52 13.83
N ARG A 89 27.67 -14.29 12.53
CA ARG A 89 28.79 -14.25 11.56
C ARG A 89 29.00 -12.88 10.95
N HIS A 90 27.94 -12.05 10.88
CA HIS A 90 27.95 -10.71 10.32
C HIS A 90 27.81 -9.64 11.38
N ARG A 91 28.60 -8.56 11.22
CA ARG A 91 28.51 -7.34 12.04
C ARG A 91 27.65 -6.25 11.37
N HIS A 92 27.16 -6.47 10.14
CA HIS A 92 26.37 -5.49 9.43
C HIS A 92 24.96 -5.37 10.05
N PRO A 93 24.43 -4.14 10.17
CA PRO A 93 23.06 -3.92 10.63
C PRO A 93 22.05 -4.64 9.72
N LEU A 94 21.11 -5.36 10.32
CA LEU A 94 19.94 -5.92 9.65
C LEU A 94 18.77 -4.99 9.86
N ILE A 95 18.32 -4.31 8.82
CA ILE A 95 17.24 -3.32 8.88
C ILE A 95 16.05 -3.82 8.08
N THR A 96 14.85 -3.74 8.62
CA THR A 96 13.65 -4.14 7.89
C THR A 96 12.78 -2.95 7.49
N ILE A 97 12.29 -2.98 6.24
CA ILE A 97 11.29 -2.04 5.72
C ILE A 97 9.92 -2.67 5.96
N VAL A 98 9.11 -2.06 6.82
CA VAL A 98 7.81 -2.61 7.19
C VAL A 98 6.69 -1.90 6.42
N HIS A 99 6.13 -2.58 5.41
CA HIS A 99 5.00 -2.09 4.63
C HIS A 99 3.65 -2.40 5.27
N GLN A 100 3.56 -3.53 5.98
CA GLN A 100 2.36 -3.97 6.71
C GLN A 100 2.72 -5.04 7.73
N VAL A 101 1.83 -5.25 8.71
CA VAL A 101 1.93 -6.30 9.73
C VAL A 101 0.82 -7.31 9.44
N LEU A 102 1.18 -8.54 9.05
CA LEU A 102 0.20 -9.53 8.59
C LEU A 102 -0.73 -10.01 9.71
N CYS A 103 -0.23 -10.19 10.93
CA CYS A 103 -1.08 -10.60 12.06
C CYS A 103 -2.12 -9.55 12.47
N ARG A 104 -2.06 -8.32 11.93
CA ARG A 104 -3.05 -7.27 12.12
C ARG A 104 -4.10 -7.21 11.00
N GLN A 105 -3.97 -8.08 9.98
CA GLN A 105 -4.97 -8.21 8.93
C GLN A 105 -6.20 -8.98 9.44
N PRO A 106 -7.39 -8.85 8.79
CA PRO A 106 -8.57 -9.62 9.14
C PRO A 106 -8.35 -11.10 8.80
N LEU A 107 -7.91 -11.85 9.79
CA LEU A 107 -7.58 -13.27 9.74
C LEU A 107 -8.41 -14.04 10.77
N ASN A 108 -8.54 -15.36 10.59
CA ASN A 108 -9.04 -16.19 11.68
C ASN A 108 -8.05 -16.23 12.85
N ARG A 109 -8.55 -16.53 14.06
CA ARG A 109 -7.77 -16.48 15.31
C ARG A 109 -6.49 -17.33 15.28
N PHE A 110 -6.54 -18.51 14.68
CA PHE A 110 -5.36 -19.38 14.58
C PHE A 110 -4.29 -18.82 13.67
N GLN A 111 -4.68 -18.33 12.51
CA GLN A 111 -3.75 -17.66 11.58
C GLN A 111 -3.15 -16.41 12.22
N GLN A 112 -3.96 -15.62 12.91
CA GLN A 112 -3.51 -14.41 13.59
C GLN A 112 -2.42 -14.73 14.63
N LEU A 113 -2.65 -15.67 15.53
CA LEU A 113 -1.69 -16.08 16.55
C LEU A 113 -0.41 -16.67 15.93
N PHE A 114 -0.55 -17.50 14.90
CA PHE A 114 0.58 -18.08 14.20
C PHE A 114 1.44 -17.01 13.51
N TYR A 115 0.82 -16.11 12.74
CA TYR A 115 1.56 -15.01 12.09
C TYR A 115 2.18 -14.08 13.11
N GLN A 116 1.48 -13.79 14.21
CA GLN A 116 2.02 -12.99 15.30
C GLN A 116 3.30 -13.59 15.88
N ALA A 117 3.33 -14.90 16.13
CA ALA A 117 4.52 -15.56 16.65
C ALA A 117 5.71 -15.46 15.68
N VAL A 118 5.48 -15.68 14.38
CA VAL A 118 6.54 -15.61 13.36
C VAL A 118 7.01 -14.16 13.16
N GLU A 119 6.11 -13.19 13.03
CA GLU A 119 6.44 -11.78 12.89
C GLU A 119 7.18 -11.26 14.14
N GLN A 120 6.74 -11.62 15.35
CA GLN A 120 7.40 -11.24 16.59
C GLN A 120 8.83 -11.79 16.64
N GLN A 121 9.04 -13.05 16.26
CA GLN A 121 10.38 -13.65 16.18
C GLN A 121 11.26 -12.89 15.17
N TYR A 122 10.71 -12.57 14.00
CA TYR A 122 11.42 -11.84 12.95
C TYR A 122 11.77 -10.43 13.40
N PHE A 123 10.82 -9.63 13.86
CA PHE A 123 11.06 -8.26 14.29
C PHE A 123 12.05 -8.17 15.47
N ARG A 124 12.07 -9.19 16.33
CA ARG A 124 13.11 -9.29 17.38
C ARG A 124 14.50 -9.67 16.86
N SER A 125 14.60 -10.12 15.62
CA SER A 125 15.87 -10.55 15.01
C SER A 125 16.61 -9.47 14.25
N VAL A 126 15.97 -8.35 13.89
CA VAL A 126 16.58 -7.22 13.16
C VAL A 126 17.14 -6.16 14.11
N ASP A 127 17.96 -5.26 13.63
CA ASP A 127 18.62 -4.21 14.42
C ASP A 127 17.87 -2.88 14.40
N GLY A 128 17.09 -2.63 13.33
CA GLY A 128 16.33 -1.40 13.19
C GLY A 128 15.19 -1.54 12.18
N PHE A 129 14.40 -0.47 12.08
CA PHE A 129 13.18 -0.43 11.31
C PHE A 129 13.07 0.80 10.42
N ILE A 130 12.55 0.60 9.22
CA ILE A 130 12.03 1.65 8.35
C ILE A 130 10.53 1.40 8.23
N PHE A 131 9.72 2.32 8.74
CA PHE A 131 8.27 2.22 8.71
C PHE A 131 7.69 3.13 7.62
N ASN A 132 6.71 2.64 6.88
CA ASN A 132 6.00 3.43 5.89
C ASN A 132 4.87 4.28 6.52
N SER A 133 4.55 4.09 7.81
CA SER A 133 3.48 4.79 8.51
C SER A 133 3.67 4.70 10.02
N ASP A 134 3.10 5.64 10.77
CA ASP A 134 3.04 5.57 12.23
C ASP A 134 2.18 4.38 12.70
N THR A 135 1.15 4.03 11.96
CA THR A 135 0.32 2.83 12.22
C THR A 135 1.16 1.55 12.17
N THR A 136 2.05 1.38 11.17
CA THR A 136 2.93 0.20 11.12
C THR A 136 3.96 0.23 12.24
N ARG A 137 4.48 1.41 12.59
CA ARG A 137 5.38 1.60 13.74
C ARG A 137 4.74 1.11 15.03
N VAL A 138 3.58 1.64 15.40
CA VAL A 138 2.85 1.27 16.63
C VAL A 138 2.56 -0.24 16.66
N ASN A 139 2.13 -0.81 15.53
CA ASN A 139 1.86 -2.24 15.42
C ASN A 139 3.10 -3.10 15.69
N VAL A 140 4.27 -2.73 15.14
CA VAL A 140 5.52 -3.48 15.36
C VAL A 140 6.04 -3.28 16.77
N GLU A 141 6.05 -2.05 17.29
CA GLU A 141 6.51 -1.74 18.65
C GLU A 141 5.72 -2.53 19.70
N SER A 142 4.40 -2.69 19.50
CA SER A 142 3.56 -3.52 20.37
C SER A 142 3.95 -5.03 20.36
N LEU A 143 4.55 -5.50 19.28
CA LEU A 143 5.01 -6.89 19.16
C LEU A 143 6.42 -7.10 19.69
N VAL A 144 7.30 -6.11 19.55
CA VAL A 144 8.73 -6.23 19.92
C VAL A 144 8.96 -6.01 21.41
N GLY A 145 8.25 -5.06 22.01
CA GLY A 145 8.32 -4.71 23.43
C GLY A 145 9.62 -4.02 23.87
N ARG A 146 10.50 -3.64 22.92
CA ARG A 146 11.75 -2.90 23.19
C ARG A 146 12.01 -1.88 22.08
N PRO A 147 12.37 -0.63 22.41
CA PRO A 147 12.74 0.35 21.41
C PRO A 147 13.97 -0.10 20.63
N ARG A 148 14.01 0.20 19.35
CA ARG A 148 15.14 -0.03 18.44
C ARG A 148 15.30 1.18 17.55
N PRO A 149 16.49 1.41 16.97
CA PRO A 149 16.67 2.43 15.95
C PRO A 149 15.60 2.31 14.87
N ALA A 150 14.92 3.41 14.59
CA ALA A 150 13.82 3.40 13.63
C ALA A 150 13.62 4.77 12.99
N VAL A 151 13.10 4.75 11.76
CA VAL A 151 12.65 5.93 11.03
C VAL A 151 11.27 5.69 10.42
N VAL A 152 10.41 6.71 10.47
CA VAL A 152 9.15 6.72 9.71
C VAL A 152 9.37 7.54 8.45
N ALA A 153 9.30 6.86 7.31
CA ALA A 153 9.44 7.41 5.98
C ALA A 153 8.18 7.08 5.16
N ALA A 154 7.17 7.94 5.33
CA ALA A 154 5.92 7.78 4.63
C ALA A 154 6.11 7.89 3.11
N PRO A 155 5.40 7.08 2.30
CA PRO A 155 5.38 7.24 0.85
C PRO A 155 4.88 8.61 0.42
N GLY A 156 5.43 9.14 -0.67
CA GLY A 156 4.86 10.30 -1.36
C GLY A 156 3.65 9.92 -2.21
N GLY A 157 2.89 10.93 -2.64
CA GLY A 157 1.83 10.81 -3.65
C GLY A 157 2.15 11.52 -4.96
N ASP A 158 3.37 12.03 -5.10
CA ASP A 158 3.82 12.96 -6.13
C ASP A 158 4.29 12.30 -7.44
N ARG A 159 4.28 10.96 -7.53
CA ARG A 159 4.78 10.20 -8.70
C ARG A 159 3.98 10.44 -9.99
N LEU A 160 2.68 10.67 -9.88
CA LEU A 160 1.76 10.83 -11.02
C LEU A 160 1.48 12.31 -11.36
N GLY A 161 2.21 13.25 -10.75
CA GLY A 161 1.89 14.66 -10.79
C GLY A 161 0.73 15.01 -9.86
N CYS A 162 0.35 16.30 -9.88
CA CYS A 162 -0.74 16.83 -9.06
C CYS A 162 -1.40 18.04 -9.73
N LEU A 163 -2.56 18.43 -9.21
CA LEU A 163 -3.18 19.71 -9.56
C LEU A 163 -2.43 20.87 -8.87
N ALA A 164 -2.26 21.96 -9.62
CA ALA A 164 -1.65 23.18 -9.09
C ALA A 164 -2.67 24.09 -8.37
N ALA A 165 -3.97 23.92 -8.63
CA ALA A 165 -5.04 24.79 -8.11
C ALA A 165 -6.38 24.04 -7.99
N ASP A 166 -7.33 24.65 -7.27
CA ASP A 166 -8.66 24.09 -6.99
C ASP A 166 -9.66 24.18 -8.15
N ALA A 167 -9.44 25.11 -9.08
CA ALA A 167 -10.40 25.37 -10.17
C ALA A 167 -10.80 24.12 -10.99
N PRO A 168 -9.88 23.19 -11.34
CA PRO A 168 -10.25 21.95 -12.01
C PRO A 168 -11.15 21.04 -11.17
N ILE A 169 -11.04 21.09 -9.83
CA ILE A 169 -11.87 20.30 -8.91
C ILE A 169 -13.31 20.78 -8.96
N ASP A 170 -13.51 22.10 -8.85
CA ASP A 170 -14.84 22.70 -8.91
C ASP A 170 -15.52 22.41 -10.25
N ALA A 171 -14.83 22.67 -11.36
CA ALA A 171 -15.34 22.39 -12.71
C ALA A 171 -15.72 20.92 -12.90
N ARG A 172 -14.92 19.99 -12.41
CA ARG A 172 -15.20 18.54 -12.48
C ARG A 172 -16.40 18.15 -11.61
N SER A 173 -16.44 18.64 -10.37
CA SER A 173 -17.50 18.28 -9.41
C SER A 173 -18.88 18.73 -9.85
N ARG A 174 -18.96 19.86 -10.60
CA ARG A 174 -20.22 20.41 -11.14
C ARG A 174 -20.71 19.74 -12.42
N ARG A 175 -19.94 18.84 -13.02
CA ARG A 175 -20.38 18.12 -14.22
C ARG A 175 -21.63 17.29 -13.90
N ASN A 176 -22.69 17.46 -14.66
CA ASN A 176 -23.89 16.63 -14.57
C ASN A 176 -23.60 15.18 -14.98
N GLY A 177 -24.39 14.25 -14.47
CA GLY A 177 -24.27 12.83 -14.80
C GLY A 177 -23.74 11.98 -13.66
N PRO A 178 -23.33 10.73 -13.94
CA PRO A 178 -22.94 9.77 -12.93
C PRO A 178 -21.70 10.20 -12.16
N LEU A 179 -21.66 9.89 -10.87
CA LEU A 179 -20.48 10.03 -10.05
C LEU A 179 -19.39 9.06 -10.55
N ALA A 180 -18.28 9.59 -11.06
CA ALA A 180 -17.17 8.78 -11.55
C ALA A 180 -16.29 8.32 -10.38
N LEU A 181 -16.38 7.05 -10.05
CA LEU A 181 -15.60 6.38 -9.01
C LEU A 181 -14.36 5.73 -9.63
N ILE A 182 -13.26 5.72 -8.90
CA ILE A 182 -12.05 5.00 -9.29
C ILE A 182 -11.48 4.22 -8.11
N SER A 183 -11.04 3.00 -8.38
CA SER A 183 -10.28 2.16 -7.42
C SER A 183 -9.01 1.66 -8.09
N VAL A 184 -7.87 1.86 -7.44
CA VAL A 184 -6.56 1.47 -7.98
C VAL A 184 -5.92 0.42 -7.06
N GLY A 185 -5.65 -0.74 -7.62
CA GLY A 185 -5.03 -1.86 -6.94
C GLY A 185 -5.28 -3.19 -7.66
N ASN A 186 -4.39 -4.16 -7.46
CA ASN A 186 -4.53 -5.46 -8.08
C ASN A 186 -5.81 -6.16 -7.60
N LEU A 187 -6.49 -6.87 -8.50
CA LEU A 187 -7.71 -7.60 -8.15
C LEU A 187 -7.38 -8.83 -7.31
N THR A 188 -7.42 -8.62 -6.01
CA THR A 188 -7.15 -9.64 -4.97
C THR A 188 -8.17 -9.50 -3.84
N PRO A 189 -8.47 -10.57 -3.09
CA PRO A 189 -9.51 -10.55 -2.05
C PRO A 189 -9.35 -9.43 -1.02
N ASN A 190 -8.11 -9.11 -0.62
CA ASN A 190 -7.82 -8.07 0.35
C ASN A 190 -8.14 -6.63 -0.11
N LYS A 191 -8.42 -6.43 -1.41
CA LYS A 191 -8.87 -5.12 -1.94
C LYS A 191 -10.39 -4.93 -1.88
N GLY A 192 -11.14 -5.96 -1.49
CA GLY A 192 -12.58 -5.86 -1.23
C GLY A 192 -13.44 -5.48 -2.45
N VAL A 193 -13.01 -5.83 -3.67
CA VAL A 193 -13.73 -5.43 -4.91
C VAL A 193 -15.11 -6.08 -5.01
N LEU A 194 -15.28 -7.34 -4.57
CA LEU A 194 -16.59 -8.00 -4.58
C LEU A 194 -17.62 -7.27 -3.69
N PRO A 195 -17.34 -6.97 -2.40
CA PRO A 195 -18.26 -6.17 -1.60
C PRO A 195 -18.47 -4.75 -2.14
N LEU A 196 -17.46 -4.12 -2.75
CA LEU A 196 -17.60 -2.82 -3.40
C LEU A 196 -18.66 -2.86 -4.51
N ILE A 197 -18.59 -3.84 -5.41
CA ILE A 197 -19.57 -4.02 -6.50
C ILE A 197 -20.95 -4.35 -5.92
N ALA A 198 -21.03 -5.21 -4.90
CA ALA A 198 -22.29 -5.54 -4.27
C ALA A 198 -22.98 -4.32 -3.62
N ALA A 199 -22.20 -3.42 -3.03
CA ALA A 199 -22.69 -2.18 -2.46
C ALA A 199 -23.17 -1.20 -3.56
N LEU A 200 -22.37 -0.98 -4.60
CA LEU A 200 -22.72 -0.09 -5.72
C LEU A 200 -23.97 -0.57 -6.47
N ALA A 201 -24.19 -1.88 -6.60
CA ALA A 201 -25.38 -2.45 -7.22
C ALA A 201 -26.69 -2.12 -6.47
N ARG A 202 -26.65 -1.53 -5.28
CA ARG A 202 -27.79 -1.07 -4.48
C ARG A 202 -28.17 0.39 -4.78
N LEU A 203 -27.34 1.10 -5.51
CA LEU A 203 -27.59 2.49 -5.95
C LEU A 203 -28.28 2.49 -7.34
N PRO A 204 -29.05 3.55 -7.64
CA PRO A 204 -29.56 3.76 -9.00
C PRO A 204 -28.41 3.71 -10.01
N ARG A 205 -28.61 2.94 -11.08
CA ARG A 205 -27.56 2.58 -12.04
C ARG A 205 -26.99 3.82 -12.76
N GLU A 206 -27.84 4.79 -13.02
CA GLU A 206 -27.50 6.06 -13.68
C GLU A 206 -26.64 7.00 -12.82
N ASN A 207 -26.59 6.79 -11.50
CA ASN A 207 -25.94 7.72 -10.56
C ASN A 207 -24.43 7.51 -10.42
N TRP A 208 -23.87 6.40 -10.92
CA TRP A 208 -22.45 6.10 -10.75
C TRP A 208 -21.85 5.34 -11.93
N ARG A 209 -20.54 5.44 -12.06
CA ARG A 209 -19.68 4.57 -12.87
C ARG A 209 -18.40 4.27 -12.09
N LEU A 210 -17.75 3.13 -12.33
CA LEU A 210 -16.56 2.70 -11.60
C LEU A 210 -15.45 2.29 -12.58
N ALA A 211 -14.24 2.81 -12.39
CA ALA A 211 -13.03 2.31 -13.01
C ALA A 211 -12.23 1.46 -11.99
N LEU A 212 -11.97 0.19 -12.31
CA LEU A 212 -11.14 -0.73 -11.53
C LEU A 212 -9.80 -0.91 -12.23
N ILE A 213 -8.76 -0.24 -11.72
CA ILE A 213 -7.44 -0.20 -12.34
C ILE A 213 -6.48 -1.11 -11.57
N GLY A 214 -5.85 -2.06 -12.25
CA GLY A 214 -4.85 -2.95 -11.67
C GLY A 214 -4.79 -4.32 -12.31
N SER A 215 -3.87 -5.18 -11.87
CA SER A 215 -3.66 -6.49 -12.47
C SER A 215 -4.87 -7.40 -12.31
N LEU A 216 -5.33 -7.95 -13.45
CA LEU A 216 -6.37 -8.97 -13.54
C LEU A 216 -5.80 -10.40 -13.48
N THR A 217 -4.47 -10.52 -13.48
CA THR A 217 -3.77 -11.81 -13.59
C THR A 217 -3.05 -12.23 -12.30
N MET A 218 -2.92 -11.32 -11.32
CA MET A 218 -2.30 -11.62 -10.03
C MET A 218 -3.07 -12.68 -9.25
N ASP A 219 -4.40 -12.60 -9.25
CA ASP A 219 -5.33 -13.64 -8.80
C ASP A 219 -6.41 -13.85 -9.86
N ARG A 220 -6.14 -14.75 -10.81
CA ARG A 220 -7.06 -15.04 -11.92
C ARG A 220 -8.41 -15.60 -11.44
N ALA A 221 -8.42 -16.35 -10.34
CA ALA A 221 -9.64 -16.92 -9.79
C ALA A 221 -10.54 -15.80 -9.22
N TYR A 222 -9.97 -14.88 -8.47
CA TYR A 222 -10.68 -13.73 -7.94
C TYR A 222 -11.18 -12.82 -9.07
N ALA A 223 -10.34 -12.50 -10.05
CA ALA A 223 -10.73 -11.68 -11.20
C ALA A 223 -11.89 -12.28 -12.00
N ARG A 224 -11.93 -13.63 -12.18
CA ARG A 224 -13.08 -14.32 -12.79
C ARG A 224 -14.36 -14.16 -11.96
N ARG A 225 -14.26 -14.26 -10.62
CA ARG A 225 -15.40 -14.04 -9.71
C ARG A 225 -15.94 -12.61 -9.81
N VAL A 226 -15.04 -11.62 -9.91
CA VAL A 226 -15.42 -10.21 -10.09
C VAL A 226 -16.17 -10.03 -11.41
N LYS A 227 -15.64 -10.53 -12.54
CA LYS A 227 -16.29 -10.47 -13.84
C LYS A 227 -17.66 -11.17 -13.84
N ALA A 228 -17.75 -12.34 -13.23
CA ALA A 228 -19.02 -13.07 -13.11
C ALA A 228 -20.05 -12.31 -12.27
N LEU A 229 -19.63 -11.59 -11.22
CA LEU A 229 -20.54 -10.76 -10.43
C LEU A 229 -21.05 -9.56 -11.25
N ILE A 230 -20.18 -8.89 -12.01
CA ILE A 230 -20.53 -7.77 -12.90
C ILE A 230 -21.59 -8.23 -13.91
N ALA A 231 -21.33 -9.32 -14.64
CA ALA A 231 -22.26 -9.87 -15.63
C ALA A 231 -23.60 -10.29 -15.01
N ARG A 232 -23.57 -11.00 -13.88
CA ARG A 232 -24.80 -11.42 -13.19
C ARG A 232 -25.67 -10.24 -12.71
N ARG A 233 -25.06 -9.08 -12.44
CA ARG A 233 -25.74 -7.85 -12.04
C ARG A 233 -26.07 -6.92 -13.20
N GLY A 234 -25.66 -7.26 -14.45
CA GLY A 234 -25.82 -6.44 -15.63
C GLY A 234 -25.13 -5.08 -15.54
N LEU A 235 -23.90 -5.03 -15.01
CA LEU A 235 -23.16 -3.79 -14.72
C LEU A 235 -21.97 -3.57 -15.69
N GLU A 236 -21.93 -4.24 -16.82
CA GLU A 236 -20.82 -4.19 -17.79
C GLU A 236 -20.62 -2.79 -18.38
N ASP A 237 -21.68 -2.02 -18.54
CA ASP A 237 -21.65 -0.63 -19.02
C ASP A 237 -21.31 0.39 -17.91
N ARG A 238 -21.27 -0.03 -16.65
CA ARG A 238 -20.97 0.81 -15.49
C ARG A 238 -19.59 0.59 -14.90
N ILE A 239 -18.97 -0.55 -15.15
CA ILE A 239 -17.69 -0.93 -14.56
C ILE A 239 -16.66 -1.19 -15.65
N ASP A 240 -15.66 -0.30 -15.74
CA ASP A 240 -14.52 -0.43 -16.65
C ASP A 240 -13.34 -1.12 -15.93
N MET A 241 -12.75 -2.13 -16.57
CA MET A 241 -11.63 -2.92 -16.03
C MET A 241 -10.50 -3.01 -17.06
N PRO A 242 -9.76 -1.92 -17.32
CA PRO A 242 -8.75 -1.88 -18.38
C PRO A 242 -7.48 -2.68 -18.06
N GLY A 243 -7.35 -3.18 -16.82
CA GLY A 243 -6.12 -3.78 -16.34
C GLY A 243 -5.16 -2.75 -15.74
N PRO A 244 -3.85 -3.05 -15.65
CA PRO A 244 -2.86 -2.10 -15.15
C PRO A 244 -2.62 -0.99 -16.17
N LEU A 245 -2.55 0.25 -15.71
CA LEU A 245 -2.24 1.42 -16.53
C LEU A 245 -0.84 1.95 -16.19
N ASP A 246 -0.16 2.52 -17.20
CA ASP A 246 1.05 3.30 -17.00
C ASP A 246 0.77 4.65 -16.28
N GLY A 247 1.83 5.36 -15.90
CA GLY A 247 1.72 6.58 -15.10
C GLY A 247 0.83 7.64 -15.74
N GLU A 248 0.99 7.94 -17.03
CA GLU A 248 0.23 8.97 -17.74
C GLU A 248 -1.25 8.60 -17.90
N LYS A 249 -1.51 7.35 -18.30
CA LYS A 249 -2.89 6.87 -18.44
C LYS A 249 -3.61 6.80 -17.09
N LEU A 250 -2.90 6.41 -16.03
CA LEU A 250 -3.46 6.42 -14.68
C LEU A 250 -3.75 7.85 -14.21
N ALA A 251 -2.83 8.79 -14.42
CA ALA A 251 -3.04 10.21 -14.10
C ALA A 251 -4.27 10.79 -14.83
N ALA A 252 -4.43 10.48 -16.13
CA ALA A 252 -5.60 10.89 -16.90
C ALA A 252 -6.91 10.34 -16.29
N ARG A 253 -6.92 9.05 -15.89
CA ARG A 253 -8.10 8.45 -15.23
C ARG A 253 -8.40 9.08 -13.88
N LEU A 254 -7.37 9.41 -13.07
CA LEU A 254 -7.55 10.12 -11.80
C LEU A 254 -8.13 11.51 -12.06
N LYS A 255 -7.59 12.25 -13.03
CA LYS A 255 -8.08 13.59 -13.40
C LYS A 255 -9.56 13.61 -13.78
N ASP A 256 -10.06 12.56 -14.44
CA ASP A 256 -11.46 12.46 -14.90
C ASP A 256 -12.42 11.81 -13.88
N SER A 257 -11.90 11.35 -12.75
CA SER A 257 -12.69 10.73 -11.68
C SER A 257 -13.13 11.77 -10.64
N HIS A 258 -14.21 11.46 -9.93
CA HIS A 258 -14.75 12.31 -8.86
C HIS A 258 -14.32 11.87 -7.47
N VAL A 259 -14.28 10.56 -7.21
CA VAL A 259 -14.02 9.97 -5.90
C VAL A 259 -13.13 8.76 -6.03
N PHE A 260 -12.13 8.64 -5.18
CA PHE A 260 -11.36 7.42 -5.02
C PHE A 260 -12.05 6.50 -4.00
N VAL A 261 -12.25 5.23 -4.34
CA VAL A 261 -12.96 4.27 -3.48
C VAL A 261 -12.12 3.04 -3.17
N LEU A 262 -11.91 2.79 -1.87
CA LEU A 262 -11.23 1.60 -1.35
C LEU A 262 -11.78 1.23 0.04
N PRO A 263 -13.11 1.08 0.21
CA PRO A 263 -13.74 1.06 1.53
C PRO A 263 -13.57 -0.27 2.28
N PHE A 264 -13.24 -1.35 1.58
CA PHE A 264 -13.24 -2.70 2.16
C PHE A 264 -11.86 -3.37 2.13
N SER A 265 -10.80 -2.56 2.03
CA SER A 265 -9.41 -3.03 2.08
C SER A 265 -8.78 -2.77 3.45
N SER A 266 -7.65 -3.43 3.69
CA SER A 266 -6.75 -3.11 4.80
C SER A 266 -5.40 -2.68 4.23
N GLU A 267 -5.10 -1.39 4.34
CA GLU A 267 -3.91 -0.80 3.73
C GLU A 267 -2.82 -0.55 4.77
N GLY A 268 -1.58 -0.93 4.44
CA GLY A 268 -0.41 -0.58 5.24
C GLY A 268 -0.09 0.92 5.21
N PHE A 269 -0.40 1.59 4.09
CA PHE A 269 -0.36 3.05 3.95
C PHE A 269 -1.50 3.57 3.06
N GLY A 270 -1.61 3.06 1.81
CA GLY A 270 -2.61 3.54 0.84
C GLY A 270 -2.01 4.54 -0.16
N ILE A 271 -0.88 4.21 -0.78
CA ILE A 271 -0.19 5.08 -1.76
C ILE A 271 -1.16 5.57 -2.85
N ALA A 272 -1.97 4.68 -3.41
CA ALA A 272 -2.94 5.04 -4.46
C ALA A 272 -4.00 6.05 -3.99
N CYS A 273 -4.37 6.02 -2.70
CA CYS A 273 -5.27 7.01 -2.12
C CYS A 273 -4.61 8.40 -2.08
N LEU A 274 -3.35 8.46 -1.68
CA LEU A 274 -2.60 9.72 -1.64
C LEU A 274 -2.32 10.25 -3.06
N GLU A 275 -2.01 9.38 -4.02
CA GLU A 275 -1.90 9.72 -5.44
C GLU A 275 -3.23 10.28 -6.00
N ALA A 276 -4.36 9.75 -5.57
CA ALA A 276 -5.67 10.27 -5.95
C ALA A 276 -5.95 11.65 -5.34
N MET A 277 -5.56 11.87 -4.08
CA MET A 277 -5.68 13.18 -3.42
C MET A 277 -4.84 14.25 -4.11
N ALA A 278 -3.72 13.90 -4.75
CA ALA A 278 -2.93 14.80 -5.60
C ALA A 278 -3.74 15.37 -6.80
N TRP A 279 -4.75 14.65 -7.23
CA TRP A 279 -5.70 15.07 -8.27
C TRP A 279 -7.00 15.65 -7.69
N GLY A 280 -7.04 15.95 -6.40
CA GLY A 280 -8.20 16.51 -5.72
C GLY A 280 -9.38 15.53 -5.65
N LEU A 281 -9.11 14.22 -5.55
CA LEU A 281 -10.17 13.23 -5.32
C LEU A 281 -10.31 13.00 -3.81
N PRO A 282 -11.49 13.22 -3.22
CA PRO A 282 -11.76 12.74 -1.88
C PRO A 282 -11.72 11.20 -1.85
N VAL A 283 -11.31 10.65 -0.71
CA VAL A 283 -11.16 9.20 -0.53
C VAL A 283 -12.33 8.67 0.29
N VAL A 284 -13.07 7.70 -0.26
CA VAL A 284 -13.97 6.85 0.53
C VAL A 284 -13.21 5.54 0.80
N GLY A 285 -12.59 5.48 1.97
CA GLY A 285 -11.65 4.42 2.35
C GLY A 285 -12.08 3.62 3.57
N SER A 286 -11.34 2.57 3.89
CA SER A 286 -11.55 1.79 5.12
C SER A 286 -11.02 2.53 6.34
N SER A 287 -11.76 2.49 7.45
CA SER A 287 -11.28 2.94 8.77
C SER A 287 -10.21 2.02 9.37
N HIS A 288 -9.99 0.83 8.76
CA HIS A 288 -8.97 -0.11 9.18
C HIS A 288 -7.67 0.09 8.39
N GLY A 289 -6.54 0.24 9.10
CA GLY A 289 -5.23 0.47 8.50
C GLY A 289 -4.75 1.92 8.64
N ALA A 290 -3.81 2.33 7.78
CA ALA A 290 -3.11 3.60 7.91
C ALA A 290 -3.79 4.78 7.18
N LEU A 291 -4.91 4.58 6.49
CA LEU A 291 -5.61 5.69 5.80
C LEU A 291 -5.97 6.84 6.74
N LYS A 292 -6.30 6.54 7.99
CA LYS A 292 -6.59 7.54 9.04
C LYS A 292 -5.45 8.52 9.34
N GLU A 293 -4.25 8.26 8.85
CA GLU A 293 -3.10 9.17 9.01
C GLU A 293 -3.18 10.38 8.08
N PHE A 294 -4.00 10.31 7.03
CA PHE A 294 -4.16 11.41 6.08
C PHE A 294 -5.59 11.59 5.55
N VAL A 295 -6.47 10.63 5.75
CA VAL A 295 -7.90 10.79 5.49
C VAL A 295 -8.60 11.20 6.79
N SER A 296 -9.10 12.44 6.83
CA SER A 296 -9.90 12.98 7.93
C SER A 296 -11.38 12.85 7.57
N ASP A 297 -12.09 12.02 8.33
CA ASP A 297 -13.51 11.73 8.11
C ASP A 297 -14.35 13.02 8.10
N GLY A 298 -15.22 13.14 7.09
CA GLY A 298 -16.05 14.33 6.91
C GLY A 298 -15.32 15.60 6.44
N THR A 299 -14.01 15.54 6.14
CA THR A 299 -13.21 16.71 5.73
C THR A 299 -12.64 16.54 4.32
N ASN A 300 -11.77 15.57 4.10
CA ASN A 300 -11.11 15.30 2.81
C ASN A 300 -11.49 13.93 2.24
N GLY A 301 -12.45 13.26 2.89
CA GLY A 301 -12.92 11.94 2.54
C GLY A 301 -13.85 11.37 3.61
N VAL A 302 -14.08 10.06 3.53
CA VAL A 302 -14.91 9.30 4.48
C VAL A 302 -14.23 7.98 4.82
N LEU A 303 -14.23 7.62 6.10
CA LEU A 303 -13.71 6.35 6.59
C LEU A 303 -14.86 5.40 6.92
N ILE A 304 -14.97 4.31 6.15
CA ILE A 304 -16.03 3.30 6.29
C ILE A 304 -15.55 2.20 7.25
N PRO A 305 -16.36 1.84 8.25
CA PRO A 305 -16.09 0.67 9.09
C PRO A 305 -15.99 -0.62 8.25
N PRO A 306 -15.11 -1.57 8.59
CA PRO A 306 -14.98 -2.82 7.85
C PRO A 306 -16.32 -3.56 7.72
N GLY A 307 -16.71 -3.89 6.47
CA GLY A 307 -17.95 -4.62 6.18
C GLY A 307 -19.24 -3.80 6.17
N ASP A 308 -19.20 -2.52 6.49
CA ASP A 308 -20.38 -1.65 6.51
C ASP A 308 -20.74 -1.16 5.08
N LEU A 309 -21.49 -2.02 4.37
CA LEU A 309 -21.97 -1.69 3.02
C LEU A 309 -23.00 -0.55 3.03
N ASP A 310 -23.80 -0.43 4.10
CA ASP A 310 -24.83 0.60 4.20
C ASP A 310 -24.21 1.99 4.33
N ALA A 311 -23.23 2.15 5.21
CA ALA A 311 -22.48 3.39 5.33
C ALA A 311 -21.84 3.79 4.00
N PHE A 312 -21.21 2.84 3.27
CA PHE A 312 -20.64 3.12 1.96
C PHE A 312 -21.69 3.62 0.96
N VAL A 313 -22.83 2.92 0.85
CA VAL A 313 -23.93 3.29 -0.07
C VAL A 313 -24.44 4.69 0.23
N GLN A 314 -24.67 5.01 1.53
CA GLN A 314 -25.13 6.32 1.96
C GLN A 314 -24.12 7.43 1.59
N GLN A 315 -22.82 7.20 1.79
CA GLN A 315 -21.82 8.21 1.47
C GLN A 315 -21.68 8.45 -0.03
N VAL A 316 -21.70 7.39 -0.86
CA VAL A 316 -21.65 7.55 -2.32
C VAL A 316 -22.88 8.29 -2.84
N ARG A 317 -24.07 7.95 -2.32
CA ARG A 317 -25.32 8.68 -2.63
C ARG A 317 -25.20 10.16 -2.22
N GLY A 318 -24.80 10.45 -1.00
CA GLY A 318 -24.64 11.83 -0.51
C GLY A 318 -23.65 12.66 -1.33
N LEU A 319 -22.54 12.06 -1.83
CA LEU A 319 -21.60 12.75 -2.71
C LEU A 319 -22.12 12.91 -4.14
N HIS A 320 -23.03 12.04 -4.60
CA HIS A 320 -23.72 12.20 -5.86
C HIS A 320 -24.73 13.37 -5.78
N ASP A 321 -25.52 13.43 -4.73
CA ASP A 321 -26.62 14.38 -4.56
C ASP A 321 -26.12 15.78 -4.15
N ASP A 322 -25.02 15.85 -3.37
CA ASP A 322 -24.39 17.11 -2.94
C ASP A 322 -23.03 17.33 -3.60
N ARG A 323 -23.03 17.95 -4.78
CA ARG A 323 -21.81 18.28 -5.53
C ARG A 323 -20.97 19.39 -4.87
N ARG A 324 -21.56 20.22 -4.02
CA ARG A 324 -20.81 21.22 -3.22
C ARG A 324 -19.93 20.52 -2.19
N ARG A 325 -20.49 19.52 -1.48
CA ARG A 325 -19.73 18.67 -0.53
C ARG A 325 -18.59 17.96 -1.25
N LEU A 326 -18.84 17.40 -2.46
CA LEU A 326 -17.82 16.78 -3.27
C LEU A 326 -16.66 17.74 -3.61
N THR A 327 -16.98 18.99 -4.00
CA THR A 327 -15.98 20.03 -4.26
C THR A 327 -15.14 20.32 -3.02
N VAL A 328 -15.78 20.60 -1.89
CA VAL A 328 -15.09 20.92 -0.63
C VAL A 328 -14.15 19.79 -0.21
N TYR A 329 -14.63 18.53 -0.25
CA TYR A 329 -13.79 17.37 0.09
C TYR A 329 -12.61 17.23 -0.88
N GLY A 330 -12.81 17.47 -2.18
CA GLY A 330 -11.74 17.41 -3.16
C GLY A 330 -10.67 18.48 -2.94
N GLN A 331 -11.05 19.70 -2.61
CA GLN A 331 -10.13 20.79 -2.27
C GLN A 331 -9.33 20.47 -1.01
N GLN A 332 -9.99 19.94 0.03
CA GLN A 332 -9.30 19.51 1.25
C GLN A 332 -8.39 18.29 1.02
N ALA A 333 -8.75 17.39 0.10
CA ALA A 333 -7.89 16.28 -0.30
C ALA A 333 -6.60 16.78 -0.95
N LEU A 334 -6.70 17.72 -1.90
CA LEU A 334 -5.54 18.36 -2.52
C LEU A 334 -4.66 19.10 -1.51
N LYS A 335 -5.28 19.88 -0.60
CA LYS A 335 -4.56 20.56 0.49
C LYS A 335 -3.82 19.57 1.39
N THR A 336 -4.46 18.45 1.73
CA THR A 336 -3.82 17.38 2.52
C THR A 336 -2.64 16.79 1.77
N PHE A 337 -2.78 16.49 0.48
CA PHE A 337 -1.67 16.00 -0.34
C PHE A 337 -0.47 16.96 -0.29
N HIS A 338 -0.67 18.27 -0.49
CA HIS A 338 0.41 19.25 -0.43
C HIS A 338 1.09 19.39 0.94
N SER A 339 0.42 18.99 2.02
CA SER A 339 1.00 18.98 3.37
C SER A 339 1.80 17.69 3.67
N ARG A 340 1.75 16.68 2.80
CA ARG A 340 2.45 15.41 3.00
C ARG A 340 3.86 15.44 2.42
N PRO A 341 4.79 14.66 2.96
CA PRO A 341 6.15 14.56 2.41
C PRO A 341 6.11 13.96 0.99
N THR A 342 7.02 14.42 0.15
CA THR A 342 7.31 13.81 -1.16
C THR A 342 8.07 12.50 -0.99
N TRP A 343 8.14 11.67 -2.05
CA TRP A 343 8.98 10.49 -2.09
C TRP A 343 10.44 10.83 -1.74
N GLN A 344 10.97 11.90 -2.33
CA GLN A 344 12.34 12.34 -2.08
C GLN A 344 12.58 12.68 -0.61
N ALA A 345 11.67 13.42 0.03
CA ALA A 345 11.79 13.78 1.45
C ALA A 345 11.72 12.56 2.36
N GLY A 346 10.86 11.58 2.06
CA GLY A 346 10.78 10.32 2.79
C GLY A 346 12.06 9.51 2.67
N PHE A 347 12.59 9.34 1.47
CA PHE A 347 13.82 8.57 1.23
C PHE A 347 15.09 9.27 1.74
N GLN A 348 15.10 10.60 1.80
CA GLN A 348 16.18 11.33 2.44
C GLN A 348 16.30 10.96 3.92
N LYS A 349 15.19 10.84 4.66
CA LYS A 349 15.20 10.38 6.05
C LYS A 349 15.76 8.96 6.18
N ILE A 350 15.43 8.06 5.24
CA ILE A 350 16.00 6.70 5.23
C ILE A 350 17.51 6.77 5.02
N HIS A 351 17.98 7.56 4.07
CA HIS A 351 19.39 7.70 3.78
C HIS A 351 20.19 8.19 5.00
N GLU A 352 19.70 9.23 5.66
CA GLU A 352 20.29 9.76 6.90
C GLU A 352 20.31 8.72 8.03
N PHE A 353 19.22 7.99 8.18
CA PHE A 353 19.10 6.89 9.14
C PHE A 353 20.13 5.79 8.86
N LEU A 354 20.27 5.34 7.61
CA LEU A 354 21.25 4.32 7.24
C LEU A 354 22.70 4.79 7.49
N LEU A 355 23.01 6.04 7.16
CA LEU A 355 24.34 6.63 7.46
C LEU A 355 24.63 6.66 8.97
N SER A 356 23.63 6.89 9.81
CA SER A 356 23.79 6.91 11.26
C SER A 356 24.10 5.54 11.88
N LEU A 357 23.76 4.45 11.18
CA LEU A 357 23.97 3.07 11.65
C LEU A 357 25.35 2.50 11.31
N ILE A 358 26.08 3.13 10.38
CA ILE A 358 27.37 2.63 9.86
C ILE A 358 28.56 3.36 10.52
N LYS A 359 28.29 4.45 11.22
CA LYS A 359 29.27 5.15 12.05
C LYS A 359 29.59 4.33 13.30
#